data_b8e17e9fd491fa00e81783f1f83419da
#
_entry.id   b8e17e9fd491fa00e81783f1f83419da
#
_cell.length_a   1.000
_cell.length_b   1.000
_cell.length_c   1.000
_cell.angle_alpha   90.00
_cell.angle_beta   90.00
_cell.angle_gamma   90.00
#
_symmetry.space_group_name_H-M   'P 1'
#
loop_
_entity.id
_entity.type
_entity.pdbx_description
1 polymer ?
#
loop_
_entity_poly.entity_id
_entity_poly.type
_entity_poly.pdbx_seq_one_letter_code
_entity_poly.pdbx_strand_id
1 'polypeptide(L)'
;MLEGETAMLTRRSFVACASACLPVVGACLLVGCSSATPEPENDDNLPVLVVGTGTYPPFSYLDENGSPSGIDVDILTEACKRLGYVPDFQYINWEDKFELLESGAIDMIACCFSMTDREDKYRWAGPYMQGRQVIAVGADSDIQTLADLADKVVAVQSASTSEKVFLDDAVDGLSLSQVGLLYCLHDRSLLYPMLAKGYVDAIAGYDIAIRSYMVDYGMDFRILDEPLQTVNLGFAFALNDSRGIDAHLDDVLSEMYVDGTLESIASKYLPSASSFLGVDAHDC
;
A
#
# COMPACT_ATOMS: atom_id res chain seq x y z
N MET A 1 -2.24 43.80 -42.15
CA MET A 1 -3.47 44.62 -42.01
C MET A 1 -4.29 43.94 -40.94
N LEU A 2 -4.50 44.37 -39.83
CA LEU A 2 -4.63 45.53 -38.95
C LEU A 2 -4.60 44.90 -37.56
N GLU A 3 -3.67 45.17 -36.66
CA GLU A 3 -3.62 46.28 -35.74
C GLU A 3 -4.82 46.41 -34.80
N GLY A 4 -4.51 46.42 -33.53
CA GLY A 4 -4.85 47.36 -32.48
C GLY A 4 -5.57 46.63 -31.33
N GLU A 5 -5.48 46.91 -30.08
CA GLU A 5 -4.73 47.95 -29.37
C GLU A 5 -4.81 47.63 -27.87
N THR A 6 -3.79 48.04 -27.20
CA THR A 6 -3.55 48.07 -25.75
C THR A 6 -4.49 49.06 -25.05
N ALA A 7 -4.97 48.76 -23.85
CA ALA A 7 -5.42 49.75 -22.92
C ALA A 7 -5.00 49.46 -21.48
N MET A 8 -3.96 50.15 -21.08
CA MET A 8 -3.53 50.43 -19.72
C MET A 8 -4.40 51.54 -19.11
N LEU A 9 -4.88 51.42 -17.89
CA LEU A 9 -5.32 52.57 -17.11
C LEU A 9 -4.90 52.44 -15.64
N THR A 10 -4.20 53.48 -15.26
CA THR A 10 -3.47 53.76 -14.02
C THR A 10 -4.36 54.37 -12.92
N ARG A 11 -3.95 54.04 -11.68
CA ARG A 11 -3.96 54.79 -10.41
C ARG A 11 -4.94 55.98 -10.23
N ARG A 12 -5.55 56.02 -9.05
CA ARG A 12 -5.50 57.23 -8.17
C ARG A 12 -5.83 56.93 -6.71
N SER A 13 -4.89 57.32 -5.89
CA SER A 13 -4.95 57.45 -4.43
C SER A 13 -5.96 58.54 -4.00
N PHE A 14 -6.62 58.34 -2.84
CA PHE A 14 -7.13 59.44 -2.05
C PHE A 14 -6.86 59.18 -0.57
N VAL A 15 -6.06 60.08 -0.02
CA VAL A 15 -5.82 60.30 1.40
C VAL A 15 -6.84 61.34 1.87
N ALA A 16 -7.48 61.10 2.99
CA ALA A 16 -8.14 62.13 3.78
C ALA A 16 -8.02 61.83 5.27
N CYS A 17 -7.23 62.64 5.94
CA CYS A 17 -7.19 62.77 7.41
C CYS A 17 -8.41 63.57 7.91
N ALA A 18 -8.95 63.18 9.04
CA ALA A 18 -9.57 64.15 9.98
C ALA A 18 -9.60 63.56 11.39
N SER A 19 -9.25 64.42 12.31
CA SER A 19 -8.88 64.24 13.72
C SER A 19 -10.05 64.10 14.71
N ALA A 20 -9.71 63.47 15.84
CA ALA A 20 -10.04 63.81 17.22
C ALA A 20 -11.50 63.72 17.71
N CYS A 21 -11.68 62.88 18.70
CA CYS A 21 -12.15 63.21 20.05
C CYS A 21 -12.17 61.98 20.96
N LEU A 22 -11.44 62.03 22.08
CA LEU A 22 -11.55 61.15 23.22
C LEU A 22 -12.82 61.47 24.04
N PRO A 23 -13.44 60.53 24.71
CA PRO A 23 -13.36 60.49 26.16
C PRO A 23 -13.05 59.10 26.76
N VAL A 24 -12.25 59.17 27.79
CA VAL A 24 -11.93 58.09 28.75
C VAL A 24 -13.14 57.77 29.61
N VAL A 25 -13.57 56.49 29.66
CA VAL A 25 -14.32 55.95 30.81
C VAL A 25 -14.06 54.43 30.95
N GLY A 26 -13.58 54.07 32.11
CA GLY A 26 -13.98 52.88 32.86
C GLY A 26 -13.45 51.52 32.44
N ALA A 27 -12.43 51.04 33.15
CA ALA A 27 -11.98 49.68 33.18
C ALA A 27 -13.07 48.72 33.70
N CYS A 28 -13.34 47.65 32.97
CA CYS A 28 -13.80 46.38 33.52
C CYS A 28 -13.00 45.26 32.88
N LEU A 29 -12.08 44.70 33.64
CA LEU A 29 -11.36 43.46 33.31
C LEU A 29 -12.34 42.26 33.38
N LEU A 30 -12.87 41.85 32.26
CA LEU A 30 -13.43 40.52 32.08
C LEU A 30 -12.39 39.67 31.37
N VAL A 31 -11.69 38.86 32.17
CA VAL A 31 -10.88 37.74 31.64
C VAL A 31 -11.86 36.71 31.06
N GLY A 32 -12.15 36.86 29.77
CA GLY A 32 -12.80 35.83 28.98
C GLY A 32 -11.76 34.81 28.60
N CYS A 33 -11.83 33.62 29.19
CA CYS A 33 -11.19 32.44 28.61
C CYS A 33 -11.78 32.20 27.22
N SER A 34 -11.12 32.70 26.18
CA SER A 34 -11.41 32.30 24.82
C SER A 34 -10.82 30.91 24.65
N SER A 35 -11.65 29.88 24.76
CA SER A 35 -11.36 28.56 24.21
C SER A 35 -11.24 28.75 22.69
N ALA A 36 -10.02 28.92 22.22
CA ALA A 36 -9.72 28.82 20.81
C ALA A 36 -10.08 27.36 20.39
N THR A 37 -11.17 27.21 19.68
CA THR A 37 -11.41 26.00 18.87
C THR A 37 -10.26 25.96 17.88
N PRO A 38 -9.48 24.87 17.78
CA PRO A 38 -8.47 24.77 16.75
C PRO A 38 -9.20 24.89 15.41
N GLU A 39 -8.83 25.89 14.60
CA GLU A 39 -9.20 25.89 13.19
C GLU A 39 -8.69 24.59 12.57
N PRO A 40 -9.45 23.94 11.66
CA PRO A 40 -8.95 22.81 10.92
C PRO A 40 -7.68 23.26 10.20
N GLU A 41 -6.57 22.60 10.51
CA GLU A 41 -5.32 22.78 9.78
C GLU A 41 -5.62 22.56 8.30
N ASN A 42 -5.29 23.54 7.48
CA ASN A 42 -5.52 23.49 6.03
C ASN A 42 -4.57 22.43 5.46
N ASP A 43 -5.10 21.32 4.96
CA ASP A 43 -4.37 20.21 4.33
C ASP A 43 -3.53 20.67 3.11
N ASP A 44 -3.82 21.85 2.58
CA ASP A 44 -3.20 22.40 1.37
C ASP A 44 -1.67 22.69 1.49
N ASN A 45 -1.05 22.50 2.65
CA ASN A 45 0.36 22.84 2.88
C ASN A 45 1.20 21.70 3.45
N LEU A 46 0.64 20.49 3.55
CA LEU A 46 1.38 19.32 4.03
C LEU A 46 2.29 18.76 2.92
N PRO A 47 3.47 18.25 3.26
CA PRO A 47 4.35 17.61 2.29
C PRO A 47 3.68 16.32 1.74
N VAL A 48 3.86 16.09 0.45
CA VAL A 48 3.34 14.89 -0.24
C VAL A 48 4.36 13.77 -0.12
N LEU A 49 3.87 12.55 0.12
CA LEU A 49 4.64 11.31 0.05
C LEU A 49 4.12 10.47 -1.12
N VAL A 50 4.95 10.31 -2.15
CA VAL A 50 4.57 9.56 -3.35
C VAL A 50 4.71 8.07 -3.11
N VAL A 51 3.59 7.35 -3.14
CA VAL A 51 3.50 5.92 -2.86
C VAL A 51 3.33 5.14 -4.15
N GLY A 52 4.35 4.40 -4.57
CA GLY A 52 4.25 3.47 -5.69
C GLY A 52 3.49 2.21 -5.27
N THR A 53 2.37 1.94 -5.93
CA THR A 53 1.50 0.81 -5.62
C THR A 53 1.03 0.08 -6.88
N GLY A 54 0.47 -1.10 -6.71
CA GLY A 54 -0.13 -1.90 -7.76
C GLY A 54 -1.60 -2.22 -7.47
N THR A 55 -2.32 -2.73 -8.46
CA THR A 55 -3.67 -3.23 -8.25
C THR A 55 -3.63 -4.64 -7.66
N TYR A 56 -3.96 -4.77 -6.38
CA TYR A 56 -3.99 -6.04 -5.66
C TYR A 56 -5.03 -6.04 -4.52
N PRO A 57 -6.32 -6.21 -4.82
CA PRO A 57 -7.33 -6.36 -3.78
C PRO A 57 -7.01 -7.53 -2.84
N PRO A 58 -7.29 -7.41 -1.54
CA PRO A 58 -7.85 -6.26 -0.83
C PRO A 58 -6.80 -5.24 -0.33
N PHE A 59 -5.53 -5.35 -0.73
CA PHE A 59 -4.43 -4.52 -0.22
C PHE A 59 -4.42 -3.12 -0.82
N SER A 60 -4.48 -3.02 -2.15
CA SER A 60 -4.53 -1.75 -2.88
C SER A 60 -5.27 -1.92 -4.20
N TYR A 61 -6.24 -1.07 -4.47
CA TYR A 61 -7.02 -1.04 -5.72
C TYR A 61 -7.72 0.32 -5.87
N LEU A 62 -8.28 0.57 -7.03
CA LEU A 62 -9.20 1.71 -7.25
C LEU A 62 -10.63 1.25 -7.01
N ASP A 63 -11.36 1.99 -6.18
CA ASP A 63 -12.78 1.75 -5.93
C ASP A 63 -13.65 2.10 -7.17
N GLU A 64 -14.97 1.97 -7.06
CA GLU A 64 -15.92 2.27 -8.13
C GLU A 64 -15.89 3.73 -8.59
N ASN A 65 -15.37 4.64 -7.76
CA ASN A 65 -15.23 6.06 -8.08
C ASN A 65 -13.84 6.40 -8.65
N GLY A 66 -12.96 5.41 -8.75
CA GLY A 66 -11.57 5.59 -9.16
C GLY A 66 -10.66 6.13 -8.04
N SER A 67 -11.08 6.05 -6.78
CA SER A 67 -10.28 6.46 -5.63
C SER A 67 -9.45 5.29 -5.09
N PRO A 68 -8.20 5.54 -4.62
CA PRO A 68 -7.40 4.54 -3.94
C PRO A 68 -8.14 3.95 -2.73
N SER A 69 -8.11 2.64 -2.59
CA SER A 69 -8.77 1.88 -1.51
C SER A 69 -8.02 0.59 -1.21
N GLY A 70 -8.21 0.04 -0.01
CA GLY A 70 -7.61 -1.22 0.42
C GLY A 70 -6.85 -1.10 1.73
N ILE A 71 -6.38 -2.24 2.24
CA ILE A 71 -5.72 -2.34 3.55
C ILE A 71 -4.51 -1.41 3.62
N ASP A 72 -3.60 -1.50 2.65
CA ASP A 72 -2.37 -0.71 2.62
C ASP A 72 -2.65 0.78 2.42
N VAL A 73 -3.66 1.09 1.59
CA VAL A 73 -4.09 2.48 1.35
C VAL A 73 -4.64 3.11 2.62
N ASP A 74 -5.53 2.40 3.34
CA ASP A 74 -6.12 2.90 4.58
C ASP A 74 -5.07 3.04 5.69
N ILE A 75 -4.14 2.06 5.82
CA ILE A 75 -3.04 2.12 6.79
C ILE A 75 -2.15 3.32 6.52
N LEU A 76 -1.69 3.50 5.28
CA LEU A 76 -0.81 4.62 4.92
C LEU A 76 -1.51 5.96 5.00
N THR A 77 -2.80 6.03 4.68
CA THR A 77 -3.57 7.28 4.82
C THR A 77 -3.62 7.72 6.28
N GLU A 78 -3.91 6.82 7.21
CA GLU A 78 -3.91 7.15 8.64
C GLU A 78 -2.51 7.42 9.17
N ALA A 79 -1.51 6.62 8.77
CA ALA A 79 -0.13 6.82 9.21
C ALA A 79 0.45 8.15 8.70
N CYS A 80 0.27 8.49 7.44
CA CYS A 80 0.69 9.77 6.87
C CYS A 80 0.01 10.95 7.57
N LYS A 81 -1.28 10.84 7.89
CA LYS A 81 -2.00 11.85 8.65
C LYS A 81 -1.36 12.08 10.03
N ARG A 82 -0.96 11.01 10.74
CA ARG A 82 -0.27 11.12 12.06
C ARG A 82 1.11 11.76 11.91
N LEU A 83 1.79 11.52 10.79
CA LEU A 83 3.10 12.08 10.46
C LEU A 83 3.05 13.50 9.88
N GLY A 84 1.88 14.02 9.54
CA GLY A 84 1.73 15.32 8.87
C GLY A 84 2.13 15.30 7.39
N TYR A 85 1.84 14.21 6.69
CA TYR A 85 2.03 14.03 5.26
C TYR A 85 0.70 13.76 4.55
N VAL A 86 0.66 14.00 3.24
CA VAL A 86 -0.42 13.59 2.35
C VAL A 86 0.12 12.48 1.43
N PRO A 87 -0.45 11.26 1.45
CA PRO A 87 -0.02 10.21 0.54
C PRO A 87 -0.60 10.45 -0.87
N ASP A 88 0.25 10.35 -1.90
CA ASP A 88 -0.13 10.32 -3.32
C ASP A 88 0.09 8.91 -3.87
N PHE A 89 -1.00 8.15 -4.04
CA PHE A 89 -0.94 6.76 -4.50
C PHE A 89 -0.84 6.71 -6.02
N GLN A 90 0.32 6.31 -6.53
CA GLN A 90 0.58 6.12 -7.95
C GLN A 90 0.55 4.64 -8.31
N TYR A 91 -0.41 4.25 -9.16
CA TYR A 91 -0.51 2.88 -9.68
C TYR A 91 0.51 2.70 -10.79
N ILE A 92 1.59 1.99 -10.47
CA ILE A 92 2.76 1.79 -11.34
C ILE A 92 2.73 0.43 -12.03
N ASN A 93 3.51 0.29 -13.11
CA ASN A 93 3.88 -1.03 -13.59
C ASN A 93 4.78 -1.70 -12.54
N TRP A 94 4.35 -2.86 -12.04
CA TRP A 94 5.01 -3.52 -10.89
C TRP A 94 6.47 -3.92 -11.16
N GLU A 95 6.83 -4.15 -12.39
CA GLU A 95 8.21 -4.47 -12.77
C GLU A 95 9.16 -3.28 -12.63
N ASP A 96 8.65 -2.06 -12.80
CA ASP A 96 9.45 -0.82 -12.75
C ASP A 96 9.64 -0.27 -11.33
N LYS A 97 9.02 -0.90 -10.30
CA LYS A 97 8.99 -0.39 -8.91
C LYS A 97 10.37 -0.04 -8.34
N PHE A 98 11.38 -0.83 -8.67
CA PHE A 98 12.73 -0.63 -8.14
C PHE A 98 13.43 0.56 -8.80
N GLU A 99 13.31 0.69 -10.12
CA GLU A 99 13.86 1.82 -10.87
C GLU A 99 13.19 3.13 -10.44
N LEU A 100 11.85 3.12 -10.27
CA LEU A 100 11.10 4.27 -9.81
C LEU A 100 11.50 4.69 -8.40
N LEU A 101 11.73 3.72 -7.49
CA LEU A 101 12.18 4.00 -6.13
C LEU A 101 13.61 4.55 -6.10
N GLU A 102 14.54 3.93 -6.83
CA GLU A 102 15.95 4.35 -6.87
C GLU A 102 16.13 5.72 -7.53
N SER A 103 15.32 6.03 -8.54
CA SER A 103 15.33 7.35 -9.20
C SER A 103 14.67 8.45 -8.37
N GLY A 104 13.92 8.11 -7.31
CA GLY A 104 13.13 9.05 -6.52
C GLY A 104 11.85 9.53 -7.22
N ALA A 105 11.39 8.81 -8.25
CA ALA A 105 10.09 9.07 -8.88
C ALA A 105 8.93 8.68 -7.95
N ILE A 106 9.16 7.70 -7.06
CA ILE A 106 8.32 7.38 -5.91
C ILE A 106 9.17 7.43 -4.65
N ASP A 107 8.56 7.78 -3.52
CA ASP A 107 9.24 7.83 -2.22
C ASP A 107 9.28 6.46 -1.54
N MET A 108 8.27 5.63 -1.77
CA MET A 108 8.14 4.32 -1.15
C MET A 108 7.35 3.35 -2.02
N ILE A 109 7.55 2.06 -1.76
CA ILE A 109 6.77 0.96 -2.36
C ILE A 109 5.79 0.44 -1.31
N ALA A 110 4.51 0.35 -1.68
CA ALA A 110 3.44 -0.32 -0.95
C ALA A 110 2.74 -1.33 -1.88
N CYS A 111 1.80 -2.08 -1.39
CA CYS A 111 1.04 -3.14 -2.05
C CYS A 111 1.49 -4.54 -1.64
N CYS A 112 1.24 -4.87 -0.35
CA CYS A 112 1.53 -6.22 0.15
C CYS A 112 3.00 -6.61 -0.12
N PHE A 113 3.93 -5.68 0.17
CA PHE A 113 5.33 -5.87 -0.20
C PHE A 113 6.09 -6.65 0.86
N SER A 114 6.66 -7.81 0.48
CA SER A 114 7.38 -8.70 1.39
C SER A 114 8.73 -8.11 1.78
N MET A 115 8.98 -8.03 3.08
CA MET A 115 10.29 -7.75 3.67
C MET A 115 11.21 -8.97 3.58
N THR A 116 10.65 -10.18 3.73
CA THR A 116 11.38 -11.44 3.83
C THR A 116 12.34 -11.64 2.66
N ASP A 117 13.61 -11.94 2.96
CA ASP A 117 14.75 -12.05 2.04
C ASP A 117 15.16 -10.74 1.35
N ARG A 118 14.72 -9.59 1.89
CA ARG A 118 15.02 -8.24 1.36
C ARG A 118 15.32 -7.23 2.46
N GLU A 119 15.53 -7.68 3.68
CA GLU A 119 15.71 -6.83 4.87
C GLU A 119 16.88 -5.88 4.70
N ASP A 120 17.94 -6.30 4.02
CA ASP A 120 19.16 -5.54 3.76
C ASP A 120 19.15 -4.73 2.44
N LYS A 121 18.08 -4.87 1.63
CA LYS A 121 18.00 -4.24 0.30
C LYS A 121 17.28 -2.91 0.29
N TYR A 122 16.50 -2.65 1.32
CA TYR A 122 15.66 -1.46 1.46
C TYR A 122 15.72 -0.95 2.90
N ARG A 123 15.33 0.29 3.10
CA ARG A 123 14.90 0.76 4.41
C ARG A 123 13.41 0.41 4.55
N TRP A 124 13.01 -0.05 5.72
CA TRP A 124 11.67 -0.57 5.92
C TRP A 124 10.93 0.15 7.04
N ALA A 125 9.62 0.31 6.86
CA ALA A 125 8.67 0.53 7.94
C ALA A 125 7.77 -0.71 8.06
N GLY A 126 7.69 -1.30 9.24
CA GLY A 126 7.00 -2.56 9.52
C GLY A 126 7.90 -3.61 10.15
N PRO A 127 7.42 -4.86 10.30
CA PRO A 127 6.24 -5.40 9.62
C PRO A 127 4.91 -4.92 10.22
N TYR A 128 3.94 -4.62 9.36
CA TYR A 128 2.58 -4.30 9.81
C TYR A 128 1.62 -5.50 9.76
N MET A 129 1.95 -6.52 8.97
CA MET A 129 1.14 -7.72 8.77
C MET A 129 2.00 -8.91 8.34
N GLN A 130 1.53 -10.13 8.62
CA GLN A 130 2.03 -11.36 8.01
C GLN A 130 1.15 -11.79 6.84
N GLY A 131 1.79 -12.34 5.79
CA GLY A 131 1.12 -12.95 4.67
C GLY A 131 1.67 -14.33 4.36
N ARG A 132 0.86 -15.19 3.73
CA ARG A 132 1.32 -16.49 3.24
C ARG A 132 1.25 -16.51 1.72
N GLN A 133 2.35 -16.84 1.08
CA GLN A 133 2.36 -17.25 -0.32
C GLN A 133 1.85 -18.65 -0.39
N VAL A 134 0.85 -18.91 -1.21
CA VAL A 134 0.17 -20.21 -1.32
C VAL A 134 -0.04 -20.60 -2.77
N ILE A 135 -0.32 -21.89 -2.98
CA ILE A 135 -0.81 -22.42 -4.25
C ILE A 135 -2.32 -22.53 -4.19
N ALA A 136 -2.99 -22.04 -5.24
CA ALA A 136 -4.40 -22.32 -5.48
C ALA A 136 -4.57 -23.15 -6.76
N VAL A 137 -5.50 -24.09 -6.71
CA VAL A 137 -5.84 -25.03 -7.78
C VAL A 137 -7.35 -25.04 -8.00
N GLY A 138 -7.83 -25.61 -9.11
CA GLY A 138 -9.26 -25.83 -9.27
C GLY A 138 -9.82 -26.73 -8.15
N ALA A 139 -11.09 -26.58 -7.80
CA ALA A 139 -11.71 -27.32 -6.70
C ALA A 139 -11.58 -28.85 -6.86
N ASP A 140 -11.73 -29.34 -8.09
CA ASP A 140 -11.66 -30.76 -8.43
C ASP A 140 -10.25 -31.24 -8.81
N SER A 141 -9.20 -30.41 -8.61
CA SER A 141 -7.83 -30.76 -8.95
C SER A 141 -7.30 -31.95 -8.11
N ASP A 142 -6.50 -32.79 -8.74
CA ASP A 142 -5.78 -33.91 -8.10
C ASP A 142 -4.53 -33.45 -7.32
N ILE A 143 -4.08 -32.21 -7.49
CA ILE A 143 -2.92 -31.62 -6.80
C ILE A 143 -3.30 -31.38 -5.33
N GLN A 144 -2.63 -32.07 -4.39
CA GLN A 144 -2.89 -31.98 -2.95
C GLN A 144 -1.73 -31.35 -2.18
N THR A 145 -0.51 -31.48 -2.67
CA THR A 145 0.73 -31.05 -2.04
C THR A 145 1.58 -30.26 -3.03
N LEU A 146 2.62 -29.56 -2.54
CA LEU A 146 3.58 -28.88 -3.41
C LEU A 146 4.33 -29.83 -4.33
N ALA A 147 4.57 -31.07 -3.89
CA ALA A 147 5.24 -32.09 -4.72
C ALA A 147 4.40 -32.49 -5.96
N ASP A 148 3.08 -32.38 -5.89
CA ASP A 148 2.17 -32.71 -7.01
C ASP A 148 2.22 -31.65 -8.13
N LEU A 149 2.96 -30.55 -7.94
CA LEU A 149 3.21 -29.55 -8.99
C LEU A 149 4.25 -30.02 -10.02
N ALA A 150 4.88 -31.18 -9.80
CA ALA A 150 5.78 -31.79 -10.79
C ALA A 150 5.05 -31.96 -12.13
N ASP A 151 5.71 -31.51 -13.20
CA ASP A 151 5.20 -31.54 -14.59
C ASP A 151 3.89 -30.74 -14.83
N LYS A 152 3.41 -29.96 -13.85
CA LYS A 152 2.22 -29.10 -13.96
C LYS A 152 2.56 -27.72 -14.53
N VAL A 153 1.52 -27.06 -15.01
CA VAL A 153 1.59 -25.67 -15.51
C VAL A 153 1.18 -24.72 -14.40
N VAL A 154 2.11 -23.88 -13.94
CA VAL A 154 1.86 -22.92 -12.86
C VAL A 154 1.94 -21.52 -13.41
N ALA A 155 1.09 -20.61 -12.92
CA ALA A 155 1.19 -19.17 -13.25
C ALA A 155 1.41 -18.34 -11.99
N VAL A 156 2.27 -17.31 -12.14
CA VAL A 156 2.64 -16.34 -11.11
C VAL A 156 2.66 -14.93 -11.71
N GLN A 157 2.65 -13.92 -10.86
CA GLN A 157 2.93 -12.55 -11.32
C GLN A 157 4.45 -12.37 -11.48
N SER A 158 4.87 -11.71 -12.56
CA SER A 158 6.25 -11.28 -12.79
C SER A 158 6.74 -10.35 -11.67
N ALA A 159 8.02 -10.45 -11.33
CA ALA A 159 8.70 -9.65 -10.31
C ALA A 159 8.04 -9.72 -8.91
N SER A 160 7.32 -10.81 -8.62
CA SER A 160 6.67 -11.07 -7.34
C SER A 160 7.50 -12.00 -6.45
N THR A 161 7.09 -12.11 -5.18
CA THR A 161 7.66 -13.09 -4.25
C THR A 161 7.38 -14.53 -4.71
N SER A 162 6.18 -14.81 -5.26
CA SER A 162 5.86 -16.15 -5.78
C SER A 162 6.80 -16.56 -6.92
N GLU A 163 7.07 -15.66 -7.88
CA GLU A 163 8.03 -15.95 -8.94
C GLU A 163 9.43 -16.24 -8.38
N LYS A 164 9.89 -15.41 -7.42
CA LYS A 164 11.20 -15.59 -6.77
C LYS A 164 11.33 -16.97 -6.11
N VAL A 165 10.28 -17.44 -5.41
CA VAL A 165 10.27 -18.76 -4.77
C VAL A 165 10.55 -19.88 -5.76
N PHE A 166 9.94 -19.83 -6.95
CA PHE A 166 10.19 -20.83 -8.00
C PHE A 166 11.57 -20.70 -8.65
N LEU A 167 12.05 -19.48 -8.85
CA LEU A 167 13.33 -19.23 -9.51
C LEU A 167 14.55 -19.55 -8.62
N ASP A 168 14.41 -19.35 -7.32
CA ASP A 168 15.51 -19.51 -6.35
C ASP A 168 15.53 -20.92 -5.73
N ASP A 169 14.62 -21.81 -6.13
CA ASP A 169 14.42 -23.13 -5.50
C ASP A 169 14.27 -23.01 -3.96
N ALA A 170 13.52 -21.98 -3.52
CA ALA A 170 13.49 -21.52 -2.13
C ALA A 170 12.64 -22.41 -1.21
N VAL A 171 11.96 -23.41 -1.73
CA VAL A 171 11.13 -24.37 -0.98
C VAL A 171 11.62 -25.78 -1.22
N ASP A 172 11.88 -26.50 -0.14
CA ASP A 172 12.30 -27.91 -0.20
C ASP A 172 11.25 -28.75 -0.95
N GLY A 173 11.68 -29.47 -1.99
CA GLY A 173 10.81 -30.30 -2.80
C GLY A 173 10.05 -29.57 -3.91
N LEU A 174 10.26 -28.26 -4.10
CA LEU A 174 9.68 -27.49 -5.19
C LEU A 174 10.77 -26.67 -5.88
N SER A 175 11.10 -27.03 -7.10
CA SER A 175 12.01 -26.25 -7.94
C SER A 175 11.42 -25.96 -9.31
N LEU A 176 11.91 -24.91 -9.96
CA LEU A 176 11.54 -24.60 -11.33
C LEU A 176 11.76 -25.77 -12.28
N SER A 177 12.80 -26.59 -12.01
CA SER A 177 13.12 -27.79 -12.81
C SER A 177 12.08 -28.91 -12.67
N GLN A 178 11.26 -28.90 -11.65
CA GLN A 178 10.20 -29.90 -11.41
C GLN A 178 8.85 -29.48 -11.98
N VAL A 179 8.59 -28.15 -12.05
CA VAL A 179 7.37 -27.63 -12.66
C VAL A 179 7.47 -27.78 -14.18
N GLY A 180 6.42 -28.26 -14.84
CA GLY A 180 6.41 -28.47 -16.29
C GLY A 180 6.54 -27.16 -17.06
N LEU A 181 5.85 -26.09 -16.62
CA LEU A 181 5.92 -24.75 -17.20
C LEU A 181 5.53 -23.72 -16.15
N LEU A 182 6.32 -22.64 -16.05
CA LEU A 182 5.99 -21.45 -15.24
C LEU A 182 5.62 -20.29 -16.15
N TYR A 183 4.37 -19.81 -16.08
CA TYR A 183 3.94 -18.57 -16.70
C TYR A 183 4.13 -17.40 -15.75
N CYS A 184 4.98 -16.43 -16.12
CA CYS A 184 5.16 -15.19 -15.40
C CYS A 184 4.37 -14.09 -16.09
N LEU A 185 3.30 -13.61 -15.46
CA LEU A 185 2.36 -12.66 -16.05
C LEU A 185 2.60 -11.25 -15.50
N HIS A 186 2.62 -10.25 -16.36
CA HIS A 186 2.68 -8.85 -15.96
C HIS A 186 1.40 -8.43 -15.23
N ASP A 187 0.26 -8.82 -15.80
CA ASP A 187 -1.07 -8.54 -15.24
C ASP A 187 -1.53 -9.70 -14.35
N ARG A 188 -1.51 -9.49 -13.05
CA ARG A 188 -1.95 -10.45 -12.03
C ARG A 188 -3.42 -10.85 -12.20
N SER A 189 -4.28 -9.95 -12.67
CA SER A 189 -5.71 -10.22 -12.81
C SER A 189 -6.00 -11.40 -13.76
N LEU A 190 -5.06 -11.72 -14.63
CA LEU A 190 -5.17 -12.85 -15.56
C LEU A 190 -4.93 -14.22 -14.92
N LEU A 191 -4.27 -14.29 -13.74
CA LEU A 191 -4.01 -15.54 -13.04
C LEU A 191 -5.31 -16.32 -12.77
N TYR A 192 -6.29 -15.64 -12.22
CA TYR A 192 -7.54 -16.24 -11.77
C TYR A 192 -8.39 -16.81 -12.93
N PRO A 193 -8.67 -16.06 -14.02
CA PRO A 193 -9.39 -16.63 -15.15
C PRO A 193 -8.61 -17.71 -15.88
N MET A 194 -7.27 -17.69 -15.87
CA MET A 194 -6.47 -18.80 -16.42
C MET A 194 -6.67 -20.10 -15.64
N LEU A 195 -6.67 -20.01 -14.31
CA LEU A 195 -6.97 -21.18 -13.46
C LEU A 195 -8.40 -21.63 -13.65
N ALA A 196 -9.38 -20.73 -13.61
CA ALA A 196 -10.80 -21.07 -13.75
C ALA A 196 -11.15 -21.74 -15.10
N LYS A 197 -10.37 -21.44 -16.15
CA LYS A 197 -10.55 -22.01 -17.49
C LYS A 197 -9.66 -23.23 -17.76
N GLY A 198 -8.82 -23.64 -16.79
CA GLY A 198 -7.91 -24.77 -16.95
C GLY A 198 -6.77 -24.52 -17.94
N TYR A 199 -6.39 -23.25 -18.17
CA TYR A 199 -5.21 -22.91 -18.97
C TYR A 199 -3.92 -23.15 -18.19
N VAL A 200 -4.01 -23.16 -16.86
CA VAL A 200 -2.97 -23.54 -15.92
C VAL A 200 -3.55 -24.47 -14.88
N ASP A 201 -2.71 -25.32 -14.30
CA ASP A 201 -3.09 -26.29 -13.27
C ASP A 201 -3.13 -25.64 -11.89
N ALA A 202 -2.28 -24.62 -11.67
CA ALA A 202 -2.17 -23.90 -10.41
C ALA A 202 -1.76 -22.45 -10.62
N ILE A 203 -2.07 -21.62 -9.62
CA ILE A 203 -1.58 -20.24 -9.49
C ILE A 203 -0.93 -20.07 -8.13
N ALA A 204 0.06 -19.15 -8.02
CA ALA A 204 0.65 -18.78 -6.74
C ALA A 204 0.43 -17.29 -6.44
N GLY A 205 0.20 -17.00 -5.16
CA GLY A 205 -0.01 -15.64 -4.67
C GLY A 205 -0.33 -15.60 -3.17
N TYR A 206 -0.69 -14.42 -2.66
CA TYR A 206 -1.11 -14.28 -1.27
C TYR A 206 -2.48 -14.91 -1.03
N ASP A 207 -2.61 -15.71 0.04
CA ASP A 207 -3.85 -16.41 0.40
C ASP A 207 -5.03 -15.43 0.64
N ILE A 208 -4.77 -14.30 1.27
CA ILE A 208 -5.76 -13.24 1.49
C ILE A 208 -6.33 -12.75 0.16
N ALA A 209 -5.47 -12.45 -0.81
CA ALA A 209 -5.91 -11.93 -2.11
C ALA A 209 -6.65 -12.98 -2.95
N ILE A 210 -6.19 -14.24 -2.91
CA ILE A 210 -6.87 -15.35 -3.60
C ILE A 210 -8.25 -15.57 -2.99
N ARG A 211 -8.38 -15.58 -1.65
CA ARG A 211 -9.68 -15.73 -0.96
C ARG A 211 -10.61 -14.57 -1.24
N SER A 212 -10.11 -13.33 -1.24
CA SER A 212 -10.91 -12.16 -1.61
C SER A 212 -11.48 -12.33 -3.03
N TYR A 213 -10.63 -12.72 -3.98
CA TYR A 213 -11.06 -12.94 -5.36
C TYR A 213 -12.11 -14.06 -5.47
N MET A 214 -11.92 -15.16 -4.74
CA MET A 214 -12.90 -16.27 -4.71
C MET A 214 -14.28 -15.78 -4.25
N VAL A 215 -14.33 -14.94 -3.22
CA VAL A 215 -15.58 -14.38 -2.68
C VAL A 215 -16.20 -13.39 -3.66
N ASP A 216 -15.40 -12.43 -4.14
CA ASP A 216 -15.88 -11.30 -4.96
C ASP A 216 -16.43 -11.77 -6.32
N TYR A 217 -15.84 -12.83 -6.89
CA TYR A 217 -16.18 -13.34 -8.23
C TYR A 217 -16.84 -14.72 -8.22
N GLY A 218 -17.13 -15.28 -7.03
CA GLY A 218 -17.78 -16.58 -6.92
C GLY A 218 -16.93 -17.72 -7.52
N MET A 219 -15.60 -17.65 -7.38
CA MET A 219 -14.69 -18.67 -7.91
C MET A 219 -14.53 -19.82 -6.93
N ASP A 220 -14.56 -21.04 -7.46
CA ASP A 220 -14.41 -22.27 -6.68
C ASP A 220 -12.98 -22.82 -6.87
N PHE A 221 -12.04 -22.26 -6.10
CA PHE A 221 -10.67 -22.73 -6.03
C PHE A 221 -10.40 -23.40 -4.69
N ARG A 222 -9.39 -24.24 -4.65
CA ARG A 222 -8.86 -24.81 -3.41
C ARG A 222 -7.42 -24.33 -3.21
N ILE A 223 -7.15 -23.82 -2.01
CA ILE A 223 -5.80 -23.43 -1.58
C ILE A 223 -5.17 -24.65 -0.91
N LEU A 224 -3.92 -24.97 -1.25
CA LEU A 224 -3.17 -26.03 -0.59
C LEU A 224 -2.88 -25.64 0.86
N ASP A 225 -2.89 -26.62 1.77
CA ASP A 225 -2.66 -26.38 3.20
C ASP A 225 -1.21 -25.94 3.46
N GLU A 226 -0.27 -26.51 2.70
CA GLU A 226 1.15 -26.20 2.78
C GLU A 226 1.45 -24.86 2.05
N PRO A 227 1.92 -23.84 2.78
CA PRO A 227 2.29 -22.58 2.14
C PRO A 227 3.63 -22.70 1.42
N LEU A 228 3.81 -21.93 0.34
CA LEU A 228 5.11 -21.76 -0.29
C LEU A 228 6.08 -21.02 0.65
N GLN A 229 5.60 -19.98 1.31
CA GLN A 229 6.39 -19.18 2.22
C GLN A 229 5.45 -18.32 3.11
N THR A 230 5.82 -18.14 4.38
CA THR A 230 5.25 -17.09 5.24
C THR A 230 6.18 -15.89 5.18
N VAL A 231 5.62 -14.70 5.04
CA VAL A 231 6.38 -13.48 4.84
C VAL A 231 5.87 -12.36 5.73
N ASN A 232 6.76 -11.46 6.10
CA ASN A 232 6.45 -10.22 6.77
C ASN A 232 6.22 -9.12 5.72
N LEU A 233 5.15 -8.33 5.88
CA LEU A 233 4.78 -7.26 4.98
C LEU A 233 5.17 -5.91 5.56
N GLY A 234 5.80 -5.08 4.74
CA GLY A 234 6.24 -3.74 5.13
C GLY A 234 6.19 -2.76 3.96
N PHE A 235 6.52 -1.53 4.26
CA PHE A 235 6.65 -0.44 3.29
C PHE A 235 8.14 -0.17 3.06
N ALA A 236 8.56 -0.21 1.79
CA ALA A 236 9.97 -0.12 1.42
C ALA A 236 10.34 1.27 0.92
N PHE A 237 11.46 1.78 1.41
CA PHE A 237 12.11 3.02 0.97
C PHE A 237 13.45 2.70 0.33
N ALA A 238 13.97 3.60 -0.49
CA ALA A 238 15.31 3.43 -1.06
C ALA A 238 16.36 3.32 0.05
N LEU A 239 17.35 2.44 -0.14
CA LEU A 239 18.40 2.20 0.87
C LEU A 239 19.19 3.47 1.20
N ASN A 240 19.33 4.37 0.22
CA ASN A 240 20.02 5.66 0.36
C ASN A 240 19.10 6.81 0.82
N ASP A 241 17.85 6.55 1.16
CA ASP A 241 16.95 7.57 1.72
C ASP A 241 17.44 7.97 3.12
N SER A 242 17.81 9.23 3.28
CA SER A 242 18.34 9.79 4.52
C SER A 242 17.33 10.64 5.29
N ARG A 243 16.07 10.72 4.83
CA ARG A 243 15.04 11.56 5.46
C ARG A 243 14.53 11.01 6.78
N GLY A 244 14.72 9.71 7.03
CA GLY A 244 14.28 9.03 8.26
C GLY A 244 12.76 8.80 8.32
N ILE A 245 12.06 8.94 7.19
CA ILE A 245 10.60 8.74 7.12
C ILE A 245 10.25 7.29 7.44
N ASP A 246 11.07 6.34 6.99
CA ASP A 246 10.94 4.92 7.30
C ASP A 246 10.86 4.64 8.81
N ALA A 247 11.78 5.20 9.58
CA ALA A 247 11.80 5.01 11.04
C ALA A 247 10.59 5.67 11.73
N HIS A 248 10.22 6.90 11.31
CA HIS A 248 9.03 7.56 11.86
C HIS A 248 7.74 6.83 11.49
N LEU A 249 7.65 6.28 10.28
CA LEU A 249 6.50 5.47 9.85
C LEU A 249 6.42 4.17 10.66
N ASP A 250 7.57 3.54 10.94
CA ASP A 250 7.65 2.34 11.77
C ASP A 250 7.14 2.60 13.20
N ASP A 251 7.57 3.71 13.81
CA ASP A 251 7.05 4.15 15.12
C ASP A 251 5.52 4.32 15.09
N VAL A 252 4.99 4.99 14.07
CA VAL A 252 3.54 5.21 13.91
C VAL A 252 2.79 3.90 13.67
N LEU A 253 3.32 2.95 12.89
CA LEU A 253 2.70 1.64 12.71
C LEU A 253 2.65 0.87 14.04
N SER A 254 3.69 0.96 14.86
CA SER A 254 3.72 0.39 16.20
C SER A 254 2.65 1.01 17.12
N GLU A 255 2.50 2.34 17.08
CA GLU A 255 1.42 3.03 17.81
C GLU A 255 0.03 2.57 17.33
N MET A 256 -0.18 2.47 16.00
CA MET A 256 -1.43 2.02 15.40
C MET A 256 -1.77 0.56 15.74
N TYR A 257 -0.75 -0.26 15.95
CA TYR A 257 -0.93 -1.62 16.46
C TYR A 257 -1.42 -1.61 17.91
N VAL A 258 -0.74 -0.85 18.78
CA VAL A 258 -1.05 -0.78 20.21
C VAL A 258 -2.42 -0.16 20.49
N ASP A 259 -2.83 0.86 19.73
CA ASP A 259 -4.12 1.55 19.93
C ASP A 259 -5.29 0.86 19.20
N GLY A 260 -5.03 -0.24 18.46
CA GLY A 260 -6.02 -1.03 17.75
C GLY A 260 -6.45 -0.47 16.39
N THR A 261 -5.81 0.60 15.92
CA THR A 261 -6.13 1.21 14.61
C THR A 261 -5.85 0.24 13.47
N LEU A 262 -4.71 -0.48 13.49
CA LEU A 262 -4.40 -1.49 12.45
C LEU A 262 -5.48 -2.57 12.38
N GLU A 263 -5.93 -3.10 13.53
CA GLU A 263 -6.99 -4.11 13.57
C GLU A 263 -8.32 -3.55 13.05
N SER A 264 -8.66 -2.32 13.44
CA SER A 264 -9.87 -1.65 12.95
C SER A 264 -9.87 -1.46 11.44
N ILE A 265 -8.72 -1.09 10.86
CA ILE A 265 -8.57 -0.93 9.41
C ILE A 265 -8.67 -2.28 8.72
N ALA A 266 -7.84 -3.25 9.13
CA ALA A 266 -7.80 -4.56 8.49
C ALA A 266 -9.14 -5.31 8.57
N SER A 267 -9.91 -5.13 9.66
CA SER A 267 -11.22 -5.75 9.86
C SER A 267 -12.31 -5.28 8.89
N LYS A 268 -12.10 -4.16 8.20
CA LYS A 268 -12.99 -3.74 7.10
C LYS A 268 -12.92 -4.69 5.91
N TYR A 269 -11.78 -5.35 5.75
CA TYR A 269 -11.44 -6.17 4.58
C TYR A 269 -11.32 -7.66 4.89
N LEU A 270 -10.97 -8.01 6.14
CA LEU A 270 -10.63 -9.37 6.56
C LEU A 270 -11.51 -9.84 7.72
N PRO A 271 -12.17 -11.00 7.61
CA PRO A 271 -13.02 -11.54 8.69
C PRO A 271 -12.28 -11.89 9.98
N SER A 272 -10.95 -12.04 9.94
CA SER A 272 -10.10 -12.44 11.08
C SER A 272 -8.80 -11.66 11.06
N ALA A 273 -8.90 -10.33 11.03
CA ALA A 273 -7.77 -9.42 10.88
C ALA A 273 -6.68 -9.64 11.94
N SER A 274 -7.05 -9.87 13.21
CA SER A 274 -6.11 -10.08 14.31
C SER A 274 -5.13 -11.26 14.11
N SER A 275 -5.52 -12.27 13.32
CA SER A 275 -4.64 -13.41 13.04
C SER A 275 -3.49 -13.10 12.07
N PHE A 276 -3.55 -11.96 11.40
CA PHE A 276 -2.54 -11.50 10.43
C PHE A 276 -1.73 -10.31 10.95
N LEU A 277 -2.21 -9.65 12.01
CA LEU A 277 -1.56 -8.50 12.65
C LEU A 277 -0.71 -8.98 13.83
N GLY A 278 0.36 -8.27 14.10
CA GLY A 278 1.21 -8.54 15.25
C GLY A 278 2.26 -9.58 14.93
N VAL A 279 3.25 -9.18 14.21
CA VAL A 279 4.54 -9.82 14.20
C VAL A 279 5.28 -9.26 15.40
N ASP A 280 5.68 -10.12 16.33
CA ASP A 280 6.66 -9.74 17.33
C ASP A 280 7.91 -9.26 16.57
N ALA A 281 8.08 -7.95 16.49
CA ALA A 281 9.16 -7.28 15.76
C ALA A 281 10.57 -7.61 16.34
N HIS A 282 10.63 -8.56 17.29
CA HIS A 282 11.80 -8.91 18.07
C HIS A 282 12.24 -10.38 17.95
N ASP A 283 11.59 -11.18 17.12
CA ASP A 283 11.97 -12.58 16.87
C ASP A 283 12.61 -12.80 15.49
N CYS A 284 13.44 -11.86 15.02
CA CYS A 284 14.34 -12.02 13.88
C CYS A 284 15.81 -11.97 14.33
#